data_dd64638ba8bfb296c1164319ece09d93
#
_entry.id   dd64638ba8bfb296c1164319ece09d93
#
_cell.length_a   1.000
_cell.length_b   1.000
_cell.length_c   1.000
_cell.angle_alpha   90.00
_cell.angle_beta   90.00
_cell.angle_gamma   90.00
#
_symmetry.space_group_name_H-M   'P 1'
#
loop_
_entity.id
_entity.type
_entity.pdbx_description
1 polymer ?
#
loop_
_entity_poly.entity_id
_entity_poly.type
_entity_poly.pdbx_seq_one_letter_code
_entity_poly.pdbx_strand_id
1 'polypeptide(L)'
;LGFHPEYQRMFICFLIETFERLELSKYLGIHFLITTHSPFMLSDLRKSNILYIEDGKKIDKEDMLNPFGANINDILAQSFFLRNGFVGEFACKKILSLLNWLEGNTNEGWNMVKAEEVVKSVGEPIVQSHLQNMVERKKEQLNNEKDINK
;
A
#
# COMPACT_ATOMS: atom_id res chain seq x y z
N LEU A 1 -13.01 14.87 5.87
CA LEU A 1 -12.87 14.37 7.23
C LEU A 1 -12.63 12.86 7.16
N GLY A 2 -11.38 12.42 7.46
CA GLY A 2 -11.05 11.00 7.48
C GLY A 2 -11.52 10.37 8.79
N PHE A 3 -12.42 9.41 8.72
CA PHE A 3 -12.70 8.55 9.86
C PHE A 3 -11.49 7.67 10.18
N HIS A 4 -11.24 7.42 11.46
CA HIS A 4 -10.29 6.39 11.88
C HIS A 4 -10.63 5.05 11.20
N PRO A 5 -9.64 4.24 10.75
CA PRO A 5 -9.88 2.96 10.06
C PRO A 5 -10.89 2.05 10.76
N GLU A 6 -10.89 2.00 12.09
CA GLU A 6 -11.85 1.21 12.86
C GLU A 6 -13.30 1.68 12.66
N TYR A 7 -13.54 2.97 12.62
CA TYR A 7 -14.88 3.50 12.32
C TYR A 7 -15.29 3.27 10.87
N GLN A 8 -14.33 3.27 9.95
CA GLN A 8 -14.60 2.91 8.55
C GLN A 8 -15.04 1.46 8.42
N ARG A 9 -14.38 0.56 9.15
CA ARG A 9 -14.69 -0.87 9.20
C ARG A 9 -16.08 -1.16 9.75
N MET A 10 -16.53 -0.36 10.72
CA MET A 10 -17.82 -0.55 11.40
C MET A 10 -18.96 0.22 10.74
N PHE A 11 -18.67 1.09 9.78
CA PHE A 11 -19.63 2.08 9.28
C PHE A 11 -20.87 1.45 8.66
N ILE A 12 -20.72 0.49 7.76
CA ILE A 12 -21.87 -0.15 7.07
C ILE A 12 -22.71 -0.94 8.06
N CYS A 13 -22.06 -1.65 9.00
CA CYS A 13 -22.76 -2.39 10.05
C CYS A 13 -23.61 -1.44 10.91
N PHE A 14 -23.02 -0.38 11.43
CA PHE A 14 -23.76 0.61 12.23
C PHE A 14 -24.89 1.30 11.47
N LEU A 15 -24.68 1.58 10.19
CA LEU A 15 -25.70 2.13 9.34
C LEU A 15 -26.91 1.20 9.28
N ILE A 16 -26.71 -0.06 8.95
CA ILE A 16 -27.76 -1.08 8.85
C ILE A 16 -28.50 -1.24 10.18
N GLU A 17 -27.75 -1.47 11.28
CA GLU A 17 -28.32 -1.64 12.62
C GLU A 17 -29.16 -0.42 13.07
N THR A 18 -28.69 0.80 12.72
CA THR A 18 -29.42 2.02 13.06
C THR A 18 -30.76 2.08 12.34
N PHE A 19 -30.80 1.72 11.06
CA PHE A 19 -32.03 1.72 10.29
C PHE A 19 -32.98 0.60 10.74
N GLU A 20 -32.48 -0.55 11.13
CA GLU A 20 -33.27 -1.63 11.72
C GLU A 20 -33.91 -1.17 13.06
N ARG A 21 -33.11 -0.58 13.95
CA ARG A 21 -33.60 -0.06 15.25
C ARG A 21 -34.67 1.04 15.11
N LEU A 22 -34.53 1.88 14.09
CA LEU A 22 -35.50 2.94 13.82
C LEU A 22 -36.76 2.43 13.08
N GLU A 23 -36.82 1.11 12.81
CA GLU A 23 -37.93 0.45 12.09
C GLU A 23 -38.23 1.11 10.72
N LEU A 24 -37.22 1.75 10.12
CA LEU A 24 -37.38 2.45 8.84
C LEU A 24 -37.65 1.50 7.66
N SER A 25 -37.47 0.20 7.84
CA SER A 25 -37.84 -0.82 6.88
C SER A 25 -39.34 -0.88 6.59
N LYS A 26 -40.17 -0.25 7.44
CA LYS A 26 -41.62 -0.08 7.21
C LYS A 26 -41.96 0.94 6.12
N TYR A 27 -41.00 1.76 5.71
CA TYR A 27 -41.15 2.73 4.63
C TYR A 27 -40.73 2.14 3.28
N LEU A 28 -41.08 2.81 2.18
CA LEU A 28 -40.99 2.36 0.78
C LEU A 28 -39.59 2.01 0.25
N GLY A 29 -38.61 1.92 1.13
CA GLY A 29 -37.21 1.63 0.78
C GLY A 29 -36.33 2.88 0.87
N ILE A 30 -35.08 2.67 1.30
CA ILE A 30 -34.10 3.72 1.45
C ILE A 30 -32.89 3.36 0.58
N HIS A 31 -32.46 4.28 -0.25
CA HIS A 31 -31.25 4.14 -1.06
C HIS A 31 -30.14 5.01 -0.50
N PHE A 32 -28.95 4.42 -0.31
CA PHE A 32 -27.74 5.14 0.06
C PHE A 32 -26.79 5.19 -1.11
N LEU A 33 -26.30 6.38 -1.44
CA LEU A 33 -25.17 6.58 -2.33
C LEU A 33 -23.98 7.08 -1.51
N ILE A 34 -22.94 6.26 -1.44
CA ILE A 34 -21.72 6.55 -0.67
C ILE A 34 -20.56 6.64 -1.64
N THR A 35 -19.81 7.74 -1.60
CA THR A 35 -18.53 7.89 -2.32
C THR A 35 -17.39 7.75 -1.31
N THR A 36 -16.45 6.85 -1.58
CA THR A 36 -15.40 6.54 -0.62
C THR A 36 -14.12 6.05 -1.29
N HIS A 37 -12.98 6.25 -0.63
CA HIS A 37 -11.71 5.58 -0.89
C HIS A 37 -11.35 4.58 0.22
N SER A 38 -12.33 4.14 1.02
CA SER A 38 -12.09 3.20 2.11
C SER A 38 -12.26 1.75 1.64
N PRO A 39 -11.19 0.94 1.67
CA PRO A 39 -11.29 -0.48 1.34
C PRO A 39 -12.14 -1.25 2.37
N PHE A 40 -12.21 -0.76 3.61
CA PHE A 40 -13.03 -1.34 4.67
C PHE A 40 -14.52 -1.29 4.31
N MET A 41 -15.01 -0.17 3.79
CA MET A 41 -16.40 -0.07 3.35
C MET A 41 -16.70 -0.96 2.15
N LEU A 42 -15.73 -1.17 1.25
CA LEU A 42 -15.91 -2.05 0.11
C LEU A 42 -16.03 -3.52 0.54
N SER A 43 -15.29 -3.93 1.60
CA SER A 43 -15.33 -5.31 2.09
C SER A 43 -16.70 -5.73 2.65
N ASP A 44 -17.56 -4.78 3.00
CA ASP A 44 -18.91 -5.03 3.46
C ASP A 44 -19.95 -5.04 2.33
N LEU A 45 -19.55 -4.76 1.09
CA LEU A 45 -20.44 -4.59 -0.05
C LEU A 45 -20.25 -5.68 -1.11
N ARG A 46 -21.38 -6.13 -1.70
CA ARG A 46 -21.34 -7.01 -2.86
C ARG A 46 -20.85 -6.24 -4.09
N LYS A 47 -20.12 -6.91 -4.96
CA LYS A 47 -19.61 -6.34 -6.22
C LYS A 47 -20.69 -5.65 -7.06
N SER A 48 -21.94 -6.19 -7.05
CA SER A 48 -23.08 -5.59 -7.75
C SER A 48 -23.43 -4.18 -7.26
N ASN A 49 -23.15 -3.88 -6.00
CA ASN A 49 -23.53 -2.63 -5.33
C ASN A 49 -22.41 -1.57 -5.40
N ILE A 50 -21.30 -1.86 -6.08
CA ILE A 50 -20.16 -0.96 -6.19
C ILE A 50 -20.07 -0.45 -7.63
N LEU A 51 -19.83 0.84 -7.78
CA LEU A 51 -19.46 1.50 -9.02
C LEU A 51 -18.01 1.95 -8.94
N TYR A 52 -17.14 1.39 -9.77
CA TYR A 52 -15.75 1.81 -9.88
C TYR A 52 -15.63 2.91 -10.92
N ILE A 53 -14.90 3.97 -10.56
CA ILE A 53 -14.66 5.14 -11.43
C ILE A 53 -13.16 5.43 -11.42
N GLU A 54 -12.55 5.48 -12.60
CA GLU A 54 -11.17 5.92 -12.82
C GLU A 54 -11.18 6.99 -13.91
N ASP A 55 -10.53 8.11 -13.69
CA ASP A 55 -10.45 9.24 -14.64
C ASP A 55 -11.84 9.70 -15.15
N GLY A 56 -12.84 9.70 -14.26
CA GLY A 56 -14.20 10.10 -14.60
C GLY A 56 -15.00 9.09 -15.44
N LYS A 57 -14.45 7.90 -15.68
CA LYS A 57 -15.11 6.85 -16.46
C LYS A 57 -15.44 5.65 -15.58
N LYS A 58 -16.59 5.03 -15.87
CA LYS A 58 -16.95 3.76 -15.24
C LYS A 58 -16.01 2.65 -15.73
N ILE A 59 -15.49 1.88 -14.77
CA ILE A 59 -14.69 0.69 -15.04
C ILE A 59 -15.59 -0.54 -15.06
N ASP A 60 -15.31 -1.46 -15.98
CA ASP A 60 -16.01 -2.73 -16.05
C ASP A 60 -15.67 -3.60 -14.82
N LYS A 61 -16.68 -4.30 -14.33
CA LYS A 61 -16.57 -5.08 -13.10
C LYS A 61 -16.09 -6.52 -13.34
N GLU A 62 -16.10 -7.01 -14.57
CA GLU A 62 -15.85 -8.43 -14.85
C GLU A 62 -14.49 -8.89 -14.29
N ASP A 63 -13.44 -8.10 -14.50
CA ASP A 63 -12.08 -8.40 -14.05
C ASP A 63 -11.78 -8.00 -12.59
N MET A 64 -12.74 -7.39 -11.89
CA MET A 64 -12.53 -6.92 -10.53
C MET A 64 -12.77 -8.03 -9.50
N LEU A 65 -11.95 -8.03 -8.43
CA LEU A 65 -12.15 -8.89 -7.27
C LEU A 65 -13.58 -8.79 -6.71
N ASN A 66 -14.12 -9.89 -6.19
CA ASN A 66 -15.32 -9.82 -5.35
C ASN A 66 -14.92 -9.27 -3.97
N PRO A 67 -15.32 -8.04 -3.61
CA PRO A 67 -14.80 -7.39 -2.42
C PRO A 67 -15.45 -7.88 -1.12
N PHE A 68 -16.63 -8.50 -1.18
CA PHE A 68 -17.37 -8.92 0.01
C PHE A 68 -16.58 -9.95 0.82
N GLY A 69 -16.16 -9.57 2.02
CA GLY A 69 -15.32 -10.40 2.90
C GLY A 69 -13.88 -10.61 2.43
N ALA A 70 -13.42 -9.90 1.40
CA ALA A 70 -12.06 -9.99 0.90
C ALA A 70 -11.05 -9.28 1.81
N ASN A 71 -9.78 -9.70 1.71
CA ASN A 71 -8.68 -9.04 2.41
C ASN A 71 -8.50 -7.59 1.94
N ILE A 72 -8.29 -6.69 2.88
CA ILE A 72 -8.12 -5.25 2.61
C ILE A 72 -6.96 -4.97 1.64
N ASN A 73 -5.86 -5.71 1.72
CA ASN A 73 -4.72 -5.53 0.83
C ASN A 73 -5.07 -5.91 -0.62
N ASP A 74 -5.87 -6.96 -0.82
CA ASP A 74 -6.33 -7.37 -2.15
C ASP A 74 -7.29 -6.34 -2.74
N ILE A 75 -8.18 -5.78 -1.91
CA ILE A 75 -9.08 -4.69 -2.30
C ILE A 75 -8.26 -3.44 -2.68
N LEU A 76 -7.24 -3.07 -1.89
CA LEU A 76 -6.36 -1.94 -2.21
C LEU A 76 -5.62 -2.15 -3.53
N ALA A 77 -5.09 -3.35 -3.76
CA ALA A 77 -4.34 -3.66 -4.97
C ALA A 77 -5.19 -3.54 -6.24
N GLN A 78 -6.40 -4.06 -6.21
CA GLN A 78 -7.23 -4.18 -7.42
C GLN A 78 -8.27 -3.06 -7.54
N SER A 79 -8.94 -2.70 -6.43
CA SER A 79 -10.08 -1.78 -6.48
C SER A 79 -9.68 -0.31 -6.41
N PHE A 80 -8.46 -0.01 -5.99
CA PHE A 80 -7.92 1.36 -5.90
C PHE A 80 -6.84 1.65 -6.95
N PHE A 81 -6.66 0.73 -7.90
CA PHE A 81 -5.75 0.93 -9.04
C PHE A 81 -4.32 1.31 -8.65
N LEU A 82 -3.81 0.73 -7.54
CA LEU A 82 -2.45 0.98 -7.06
C LEU A 82 -1.43 0.24 -7.93
N ARG A 83 -1.09 0.84 -9.07
CA ARG A 83 -0.21 0.24 -10.10
C ARG A 83 1.24 0.07 -9.64
N ASN A 84 1.68 0.89 -8.67
CA ASN A 84 3.08 0.95 -8.23
C ASN A 84 3.31 0.32 -6.84
N GLY A 85 2.36 -0.50 -6.36
CA GLY A 85 2.46 -1.20 -5.09
C GLY A 85 2.06 -0.35 -3.87
N PHE A 86 2.39 -0.85 -2.66
CA PHE A 86 1.92 -0.32 -1.39
C PHE A 86 2.97 0.49 -0.62
N VAL A 87 4.13 0.72 -1.23
CA VAL A 87 5.23 1.48 -0.63
C VAL A 87 5.17 2.92 -1.12
N GLY A 88 5.37 3.87 -0.22
CA GLY A 88 5.39 5.30 -0.57
C GLY A 88 6.48 5.62 -1.59
N GLU A 89 6.17 6.46 -2.56
CA GLU A 89 7.03 6.80 -3.71
C GLU A 89 8.41 7.33 -3.29
N PHE A 90 8.49 8.12 -2.22
CA PHE A 90 9.77 8.61 -1.69
C PHE A 90 10.65 7.46 -1.18
N ALA A 91 10.08 6.52 -0.41
CA ALA A 91 10.79 5.35 0.09
C ALA A 91 11.26 4.45 -1.06
N CYS A 92 10.40 4.19 -2.05
CA CYS A 92 10.77 3.45 -3.26
C CYS A 92 11.97 4.08 -3.98
N LYS A 93 11.91 5.38 -4.26
CA LYS A 93 13.01 6.10 -4.93
C LYS A 93 14.30 6.03 -4.12
N LYS A 94 14.22 6.17 -2.80
CA LYS A 94 15.38 6.13 -1.91
C LYS A 94 16.02 4.74 -1.90
N ILE A 95 15.22 3.68 -1.81
CA ILE A 95 15.69 2.29 -1.85
C ILE A 95 16.30 1.96 -3.21
N LEU A 96 15.66 2.34 -4.31
CA LEU A 96 16.19 2.12 -5.66
C LEU A 96 17.50 2.86 -5.90
N SER A 97 17.62 4.11 -5.42
CA SER A 97 18.87 4.87 -5.50
C SER A 97 19.99 4.20 -4.70
N LEU A 98 19.68 3.66 -3.51
CA LEU A 98 20.63 2.91 -2.71
C LEU A 98 21.08 1.63 -3.41
N LEU A 99 20.15 0.87 -3.98
CA LEU A 99 20.44 -0.35 -4.76
C LEU A 99 21.39 -0.05 -5.91
N ASN A 100 21.09 0.95 -6.72
CA ASN A 100 21.94 1.37 -7.84
C ASN A 100 23.36 1.73 -7.39
N TRP A 101 23.51 2.40 -6.25
CA TRP A 101 24.82 2.71 -5.70
C TRP A 101 25.55 1.46 -5.19
N LEU A 102 24.85 0.53 -4.53
CA LEU A 102 25.44 -0.72 -4.03
C LEU A 102 25.92 -1.60 -5.18
N GLU A 103 25.21 -1.61 -6.30
CA GLU A 103 25.57 -2.32 -7.55
C GLU A 103 26.70 -1.63 -8.34
N GLY A 104 27.09 -0.40 -7.94
CA GLY A 104 28.15 0.33 -8.62
C GLY A 104 27.70 1.13 -9.84
N ASN A 105 26.40 1.24 -10.08
CA ASN A 105 25.85 1.94 -11.25
C ASN A 105 25.88 3.47 -11.13
N THR A 106 25.93 4.01 -9.90
CA THR A 106 25.99 5.44 -9.62
C THR A 106 26.85 5.74 -8.40
N ASN A 107 27.50 6.91 -8.37
CA ASN A 107 28.28 7.39 -7.21
C ASN A 107 27.64 8.61 -6.52
N GLU A 108 26.44 9.00 -6.89
CA GLU A 108 25.83 10.25 -6.46
C GLU A 108 25.38 10.24 -4.99
N GLY A 109 26.15 10.95 -4.15
CA GLY A 109 25.70 11.37 -2.82
C GLY A 109 25.59 10.28 -1.75
N TRP A 110 25.92 9.03 -2.07
CA TRP A 110 25.94 7.91 -1.14
C TRP A 110 27.32 7.72 -0.51
N ASN A 111 27.31 7.31 0.75
CA ASN A 111 28.45 6.76 1.46
C ASN A 111 27.98 5.63 2.39
N MET A 112 28.93 4.89 2.97
CA MET A 112 28.60 3.73 3.81
C MET A 112 27.71 4.10 5.00
N VAL A 113 27.97 5.21 5.68
CA VAL A 113 27.20 5.66 6.85
C VAL A 113 25.73 5.91 6.48
N LYS A 114 25.49 6.67 5.42
CA LYS A 114 24.15 6.94 4.90
C LYS A 114 23.44 5.66 4.43
N ALA A 115 24.17 4.74 3.81
CA ALA A 115 23.63 3.47 3.36
C ALA A 115 23.12 2.64 4.54
N GLU A 116 23.93 2.50 5.59
CA GLU A 116 23.54 1.79 6.80
C GLU A 116 22.34 2.41 7.52
N GLU A 117 22.28 3.74 7.60
CA GLU A 117 21.13 4.45 8.19
C GLU A 117 19.84 4.15 7.44
N VAL A 118 19.90 4.20 6.10
CA VAL A 118 18.72 3.90 5.28
C VAL A 118 18.31 2.43 5.41
N VAL A 119 19.24 1.49 5.37
CA VAL A 119 18.97 0.07 5.56
C VAL A 119 18.28 -0.19 6.90
N LYS A 120 18.75 0.41 7.99
CA LYS A 120 18.13 0.29 9.31
C LYS A 120 16.72 0.85 9.38
N SER A 121 16.38 1.81 8.52
CA SER A 121 15.05 2.44 8.46
C SER A 121 14.03 1.68 7.60
N VAL A 122 14.47 0.69 6.81
CA VAL A 122 13.57 -0.12 5.97
C VAL A 122 12.70 -1.01 6.85
N GLY A 123 11.39 -0.88 6.72
CA GLY A 123 10.41 -1.63 7.53
C GLY A 123 10.10 -3.04 7.01
N GLU A 124 10.41 -3.35 5.73
CA GLU A 124 10.16 -4.66 5.15
C GLU A 124 11.35 -5.60 5.41
N PRO A 125 11.18 -6.67 6.24
CA PRO A 125 12.31 -7.49 6.70
C PRO A 125 13.11 -8.15 5.57
N ILE A 126 12.45 -8.61 4.52
CA ILE A 126 13.10 -9.27 3.38
C ILE A 126 13.98 -8.27 2.63
N VAL A 127 13.44 -7.10 2.35
CA VAL A 127 14.16 -6.02 1.66
C VAL A 127 15.33 -5.54 2.51
N GLN A 128 15.10 -5.32 3.81
CA GLN A 128 16.13 -4.90 4.75
C GLN A 128 17.31 -5.88 4.79
N SER A 129 17.03 -7.17 4.95
CA SER A 129 18.04 -8.23 4.99
C SER A 129 18.84 -8.30 3.69
N HIS A 130 18.17 -8.18 2.55
CA HIS A 130 18.84 -8.17 1.25
C HIS A 130 19.79 -6.97 1.09
N LEU A 131 19.32 -5.78 1.42
CA LEU A 131 20.14 -4.57 1.40
C LEU A 131 21.32 -4.63 2.36
N GLN A 132 21.14 -5.22 3.54
CA GLN A 132 22.21 -5.40 4.53
C GLN A 132 23.32 -6.28 3.99
N ASN A 133 22.98 -7.42 3.38
CA ASN A 133 23.94 -8.30 2.73
C ASN A 133 24.71 -7.58 1.60
N MET A 134 24.06 -6.72 0.83
CA MET A 134 24.72 -5.96 -0.23
C MET A 134 25.69 -4.90 0.35
N VAL A 135 25.31 -4.22 1.44
CA VAL A 135 26.17 -3.27 2.15
C VAL A 135 27.43 -3.96 2.68
N GLU A 136 27.29 -5.14 3.28
CA GLU A 136 28.43 -5.90 3.80
C GLU A 136 29.40 -6.31 2.68
N ARG A 137 28.89 -6.83 1.56
CA ARG A 137 29.71 -7.13 0.38
C ARG A 137 30.47 -5.92 -0.15
N LYS A 138 29.80 -4.77 -0.24
CA LYS A 138 30.47 -3.54 -0.70
C LYS A 138 31.53 -3.05 0.27
N LYS A 139 31.36 -3.24 1.59
CA LYS A 139 32.41 -2.96 2.59
C LYS A 139 33.65 -3.83 2.38
N GLU A 140 33.45 -5.13 2.18
CA GLU A 140 34.54 -6.07 1.93
C GLU A 140 35.32 -5.68 0.66
N GLN A 141 34.63 -5.33 -0.42
CA GLN A 141 35.24 -4.86 -1.66
C GLN A 141 36.11 -3.63 -1.44
N LEU A 142 35.58 -2.61 -0.74
CA LEU A 142 36.31 -1.37 -0.45
C LEU A 142 37.54 -1.58 0.47
N ASN A 143 37.48 -2.53 1.38
CA ASN A 143 38.61 -2.88 2.23
C ASN A 143 39.71 -3.62 1.45
N ASN A 144 39.34 -4.56 0.59
CA ASN A 144 40.29 -5.28 -0.26
C ASN A 144 41.03 -4.36 -1.25
N GLU A 145 40.33 -3.36 -1.81
CA GLU A 145 40.97 -2.35 -2.68
C GLU A 145 41.99 -1.46 -1.95
N LYS A 146 41.77 -1.17 -0.66
CA LYS A 146 42.71 -0.40 0.17
C LYS A 146 43.96 -1.20 0.54
N ASP A 147 43.82 -2.53 0.67
CA ASP A 147 44.97 -3.39 1.01
C ASP A 147 45.85 -3.72 -0.22
N ILE A 148 45.29 -3.69 -1.43
CA ILE A 148 46.05 -3.87 -2.68
C ILE A 148 46.88 -2.62 -3.07
N ASN A 149 46.41 -1.43 -2.64
CA ASN A 149 47.06 -0.15 -2.96
C ASN A 149 48.04 0.35 -1.88
N LYS A 150 48.42 -0.52 -0.93
CA LYS A 150 49.52 -0.28 0.05
C LYS A 150 50.74 -1.12 -0.29
#